data_20db32e2a58fcef3345c8bf88bf0ecac
#
_entry.id   20db32e2a58fcef3345c8bf88bf0ecac
#
_cell.length_a   1.000
_cell.length_b   1.000
_cell.length_c   1.000
_cell.angle_alpha   90.00
_cell.angle_beta   90.00
_cell.angle_gamma   90.00
#
_symmetry.space_group_name_H-M   'P 1'
#
loop_
_entity.id
_entity.type
_entity.pdbx_description
1 polymer ?
#
loop_
_entity_poly.entity_id
_entity_poly.type
_entity_poly.pdbx_seq_one_letter_code
_entity_poly.pdbx_strand_id
1 'polypeptide(L)'
;ENKLNMNINNIFEKYGESQFRKIEEKLILEYVNSSKYNNFIMSLGGGAFINETIRMAINKNGLSIWLNTDIKIINSRIKSTKNIRPLLKKFDTIEKLENLMTERSIYYSKADIKIDIIKTSKEKMTNFILKKISNYYSI
;
A
#
# COMPACT_ATOMS: atom_id res chain seq x y z
N GLU A 1 -1.96 -13.56 6.29
CA GLU A 1 -2.08 -14.97 5.91
C GLU A 1 -1.65 -15.89 7.05
N ASN A 2 -0.46 -15.74 7.58
CA ASN A 2 0.07 -16.63 8.63
C ASN A 2 -0.77 -16.69 9.92
N LYS A 3 -1.35 -15.57 10.38
CA LYS A 3 -2.21 -15.53 11.58
C LYS A 3 -3.54 -16.27 11.42
N LEU A 4 -4.02 -16.46 10.20
CA LEU A 4 -5.31 -17.10 9.90
C LEU A 4 -5.16 -18.47 9.23
N ASN A 5 -3.94 -18.89 8.93
CA ASN A 5 -3.65 -20.07 8.09
C ASN A 5 -4.47 -20.09 6.79
N MET A 6 -4.75 -18.93 6.22
CA MET A 6 -5.55 -18.78 5.00
C MET A 6 -4.90 -17.74 4.08
N ASN A 7 -4.94 -18.00 2.79
CA ASN A 7 -4.54 -17.00 1.81
C ASN A 7 -5.61 -15.89 1.68
N ILE A 8 -5.22 -14.74 1.15
CA ILE A 8 -6.10 -13.56 1.03
C ILE A 8 -7.35 -13.88 0.19
N ASN A 9 -7.22 -14.65 -0.89
CA ASN A 9 -8.36 -15.01 -1.73
C ASN A 9 -9.43 -15.77 -0.93
N ASN A 10 -9.01 -16.77 -0.14
CA ASN A 10 -9.91 -17.54 0.70
C ASN A 10 -10.59 -16.69 1.79
N ILE A 11 -9.87 -15.69 2.33
CA ILE A 11 -10.46 -14.74 3.30
C ILE A 11 -11.56 -13.92 2.62
N PHE A 12 -11.29 -13.43 1.40
CA PHE A 12 -12.29 -12.66 0.64
C PHE A 12 -13.51 -13.51 0.26
N GLU A 13 -13.30 -14.73 -0.21
CA GLU A 13 -14.38 -15.64 -0.60
C GLU A 13 -15.24 -16.06 0.60
N LYS A 14 -14.62 -16.35 1.74
CA LYS A 14 -15.31 -16.85 2.93
C LYS A 14 -15.97 -15.75 3.76
N TYR A 15 -15.33 -14.59 3.89
CA TYR A 15 -15.76 -13.55 4.84
C TYR A 15 -16.10 -12.21 4.19
N GLY A 16 -15.84 -12.05 2.90
CA GLY A 16 -16.08 -10.82 2.16
C GLY A 16 -15.09 -9.68 2.47
N GLU A 17 -15.22 -8.58 1.71
CA GLU A 17 -14.31 -7.44 1.80
C GLU A 17 -14.38 -6.74 3.16
N SER A 18 -15.58 -6.53 3.70
CA SER A 18 -15.76 -5.82 4.98
C SER A 18 -15.00 -6.49 6.12
N GLN A 19 -15.10 -7.82 6.23
CA GLN A 19 -14.40 -8.56 7.27
C GLN A 19 -12.88 -8.57 7.02
N PHE A 20 -12.45 -8.68 5.76
CA PHE A 20 -11.03 -8.55 5.41
C PHE A 20 -10.48 -7.20 5.89
N ARG A 21 -11.20 -6.09 5.66
CA ARG A 21 -10.76 -4.76 6.10
C ARG A 21 -10.64 -4.62 7.61
N LYS A 22 -11.55 -5.22 8.37
CA LYS A 22 -11.45 -5.25 9.85
C LYS A 22 -10.21 -6.01 10.32
N ILE A 23 -9.91 -7.14 9.68
CA ILE A 23 -8.72 -7.94 10.00
C ILE A 23 -7.45 -7.17 9.61
N GLU A 24 -7.42 -6.56 8.43
CA GLU A 24 -6.31 -5.75 7.92
C GLU A 24 -6.01 -4.59 8.87
N GLU A 25 -7.04 -3.83 9.27
CA GLU A 25 -6.93 -2.73 10.22
C GLU A 25 -6.36 -3.19 11.55
N LYS A 26 -6.96 -4.22 12.16
CA LYS A 26 -6.49 -4.77 13.44
C LYS A 26 -5.02 -5.16 13.39
N LEU A 27 -4.59 -5.84 12.32
CA LEU A 27 -3.20 -6.28 12.16
C LEU A 27 -2.25 -5.10 11.99
N ILE A 28 -2.60 -4.11 11.17
CA ILE A 28 -1.76 -2.93 10.96
C ILE A 28 -1.60 -2.16 12.26
N LEU A 29 -2.70 -1.91 12.98
CA LEU A 29 -2.66 -1.20 14.26
C LEU A 29 -1.85 -1.95 15.32
N GLU A 30 -1.93 -3.27 15.36
CA GLU A 30 -1.12 -4.10 16.26
C GLU A 30 0.39 -3.90 16.01
N TYR A 31 0.82 -3.87 14.74
CA TYR A 31 2.23 -3.64 14.41
C TYR A 31 2.68 -2.21 14.64
N VAL A 32 1.87 -1.24 14.21
CA VAL A 32 2.22 0.18 14.26
C VAL A 32 2.26 0.73 15.69
N ASN A 33 1.38 0.24 16.56
CA ASN A 33 1.31 0.69 17.96
C ASN A 33 2.18 -0.15 18.92
N SER A 34 2.85 -1.19 18.43
CA SER A 34 3.60 -2.10 19.27
C SER A 34 5.03 -1.60 19.50
N SER A 35 5.43 -1.47 20.77
CA SER A 35 6.83 -1.23 21.15
C SER A 35 7.76 -2.42 20.90
N LYS A 36 7.20 -3.58 20.57
CA LYS A 36 7.98 -4.81 20.30
C LYS A 36 8.69 -4.77 18.93
N TYR A 37 8.14 -4.03 17.98
CA TYR A 37 8.67 -3.94 16.62
C TYR A 37 9.34 -2.59 16.42
N ASN A 38 10.64 -2.53 16.67
CA ASN A 38 11.46 -1.35 16.37
C ASN A 38 12.00 -1.47 14.94
N ASN A 39 11.92 -0.37 14.15
CA ASN A 39 12.54 -0.26 12.82
C ASN A 39 12.09 -1.34 11.81
N PHE A 40 10.85 -1.31 11.38
CA PHE A 40 10.34 -2.18 10.33
C PHE A 40 9.84 -1.38 9.12
N ILE A 41 9.81 -2.03 7.97
CA ILE A 41 9.19 -1.53 6.75
C ILE A 41 7.92 -2.33 6.50
N MET A 42 6.80 -1.63 6.32
CA MET A 42 5.51 -2.26 6.03
C MET A 42 5.00 -1.85 4.65
N SER A 43 4.74 -2.84 3.80
CA SER A 43 4.02 -2.61 2.54
C SER A 43 2.53 -2.77 2.76
N LEU A 44 1.79 -1.68 2.60
CA LEU A 44 0.34 -1.67 2.77
C LEU A 44 -0.38 -2.16 1.51
N GLY A 45 -1.50 -2.85 1.70
CA GLY A 45 -2.47 -3.04 0.64
C GLY A 45 -3.05 -1.69 0.18
N GLY A 46 -3.32 -1.54 -1.14
CA GLY A 46 -3.75 -0.25 -1.70
C GLY A 46 -5.08 0.30 -1.12
N GLY A 47 -5.86 -0.49 -0.40
CA GLY A 47 -7.06 -0.02 0.31
C GLY A 47 -6.80 0.36 1.77
N ALA A 48 -5.71 -0.08 2.37
CA ALA A 48 -5.46 0.11 3.80
C ALA A 48 -5.26 1.59 4.17
N PHE A 49 -4.53 2.35 3.37
CA PHE A 49 -4.25 3.76 3.63
C PHE A 49 -5.48 4.69 3.44
N ILE A 50 -6.58 4.17 2.85
CA ILE A 50 -7.87 4.87 2.77
C ILE A 50 -8.52 4.98 4.16
N ASN A 51 -8.28 4.01 5.03
CA ASN A 51 -8.78 4.00 6.39
C ASN A 51 -8.09 5.09 7.23
N GLU A 52 -8.89 5.98 7.83
CA GLU A 52 -8.40 7.12 8.59
C GLU A 52 -7.67 6.69 9.88
N THR A 53 -8.20 5.70 10.57
CA THR A 53 -7.60 5.16 11.80
C THR A 53 -6.19 4.63 11.53
N ILE A 54 -6.02 3.90 10.43
CA ILE A 54 -4.71 3.41 9.99
C ILE A 54 -3.76 4.58 9.68
N ARG A 55 -4.23 5.58 8.89
CA ARG A 55 -3.39 6.76 8.55
C ARG A 55 -2.92 7.50 9.80
N MET A 56 -3.85 7.78 10.72
CA MET A 56 -3.51 8.47 11.97
C MET A 56 -2.47 7.70 12.79
N ALA A 57 -2.63 6.39 12.91
CA ALA A 57 -1.68 5.56 13.63
C ALA A 57 -0.30 5.55 12.98
N ILE A 58 -0.24 5.46 11.65
CA ILE A 58 1.03 5.51 10.90
C ILE A 58 1.70 6.87 11.06
N ASN A 59 0.98 7.97 10.85
CA ASN A 59 1.55 9.32 10.96
C ASN A 59 2.04 9.65 12.37
N LYS A 60 1.46 9.01 13.39
CA LYS A 60 1.92 9.18 14.78
C LYS A 60 3.20 8.39 15.08
N ASN A 61 3.37 7.21 14.51
CA ASN A 61 4.40 6.25 14.92
C ASN A 61 5.43 5.92 13.83
N GLY A 62 5.31 6.49 12.64
CA GLY A 62 6.18 6.15 11.52
C GLY A 62 6.17 7.20 10.40
N LEU A 63 6.70 6.82 9.27
CA LEU A 63 6.77 7.63 8.06
C LEU A 63 5.99 6.94 6.94
N SER A 64 5.04 7.65 6.35
CA SER A 64 4.26 7.16 5.22
C SER A 64 4.86 7.62 3.89
N ILE A 65 5.02 6.69 2.96
CA ILE A 65 5.56 6.97 1.63
C ILE A 65 4.58 6.51 0.56
N TRP A 66 4.12 7.45 -0.26
CA TRP A 66 3.35 7.15 -1.45
C TRP A 66 4.26 6.95 -2.66
N LEU A 67 4.33 5.73 -3.16
CA LEU A 67 5.00 5.41 -4.40
C LEU A 67 4.04 5.65 -5.58
N ASN A 68 4.06 6.87 -6.11
CA ASN A 68 3.21 7.28 -7.22
C ASN A 68 3.78 6.73 -8.54
N THR A 69 2.99 5.94 -9.25
CA THR A 69 3.44 5.23 -10.44
C THR A 69 2.48 5.51 -11.61
N ASP A 70 3.02 5.72 -12.79
CA ASP A 70 2.23 5.88 -14.02
C ASP A 70 1.27 4.70 -14.24
N ILE A 71 0.04 5.02 -14.65
CA ILE A 71 -1.03 4.04 -14.87
C ILE A 71 -0.63 2.95 -15.86
N LYS A 72 0.12 3.29 -16.91
CA LYS A 72 0.59 2.34 -17.93
C LYS A 72 1.52 1.30 -17.31
N ILE A 73 2.38 1.72 -16.38
CA ILE A 73 3.29 0.83 -15.65
C ILE A 73 2.49 -0.08 -14.72
N ILE A 74 1.49 0.45 -14.02
CA ILE A 74 0.62 -0.34 -13.14
C ILE A 74 -0.14 -1.38 -13.95
N ASN A 75 -0.78 -0.97 -15.04
CA ASN A 75 -1.54 -1.86 -15.91
C ASN A 75 -0.66 -2.98 -16.49
N SER A 76 0.55 -2.67 -16.95
CA SER A 76 1.48 -3.68 -17.46
C SER A 76 1.87 -4.69 -16.38
N ARG A 77 2.12 -4.24 -15.14
CA ARG A 77 2.45 -5.11 -14.01
C ARG A 77 1.27 -6.00 -13.60
N ILE A 78 0.04 -5.47 -13.61
CA ILE A 78 -1.18 -6.26 -13.33
C ILE A 78 -1.32 -7.38 -14.36
N LYS A 79 -1.17 -7.08 -15.65
CA LYS A 79 -1.27 -8.06 -16.74
C LYS A 79 -0.18 -9.13 -16.70
N SER A 80 1.02 -8.80 -16.23
CA SER A 80 2.14 -9.74 -16.13
C SER A 80 2.12 -10.62 -14.88
N THR A 81 1.28 -10.31 -13.89
CA THR A 81 1.23 -11.04 -12.62
C THR A 81 0.30 -12.24 -12.71
N LYS A 82 0.84 -13.46 -12.49
CA LYS A 82 0.05 -14.70 -12.47
C LYS A 82 -0.96 -14.77 -11.31
N ASN A 83 -0.66 -14.15 -10.18
CA ASN A 83 -1.55 -14.09 -9.01
C ASN A 83 -2.50 -12.90 -9.12
N ILE A 84 -3.70 -13.14 -9.61
CA ILE A 84 -4.74 -12.12 -9.73
C ILE A 84 -5.25 -11.76 -8.34
N ARG A 85 -5.00 -10.53 -7.90
CA ARG A 85 -5.58 -10.00 -6.66
C ARG A 85 -7.10 -9.93 -6.80
N PRO A 86 -7.90 -10.44 -5.82
CA PRO A 86 -9.36 -10.51 -5.94
C PRO A 86 -10.01 -9.19 -6.31
N LEU A 87 -9.56 -8.10 -5.70
CA LEU A 87 -10.09 -6.76 -5.96
C LEU A 87 -9.73 -6.22 -7.34
N LEU A 88 -8.61 -6.64 -7.94
CA LEU A 88 -8.19 -6.16 -9.25
C LEU A 88 -8.96 -6.85 -10.40
N LYS A 89 -9.62 -7.96 -10.16
CA LYS A 89 -10.54 -8.59 -11.15
C LYS A 89 -11.65 -7.64 -11.60
N LYS A 90 -12.03 -6.68 -10.74
CA LYS A 90 -13.08 -5.68 -11.07
C LYS A 90 -12.56 -4.53 -11.94
N PHE A 91 -11.24 -4.39 -12.08
CA PHE A 91 -10.58 -3.29 -12.80
C PHE A 91 -9.87 -3.84 -14.05
N ASP A 92 -10.66 -4.42 -14.94
CA ASP A 92 -10.25 -5.09 -16.17
C ASP A 92 -9.91 -4.11 -17.30
N THR A 93 -10.36 -2.86 -17.19
CA THR A 93 -10.07 -1.79 -18.16
C THR A 93 -9.15 -0.73 -17.57
N ILE A 94 -8.41 -0.02 -18.45
CA ILE A 94 -7.54 1.10 -18.06
C ILE A 94 -8.38 2.19 -17.40
N GLU A 95 -9.54 2.51 -17.95
CA GLU A 95 -10.44 3.54 -17.42
C GLU A 95 -10.87 3.25 -15.97
N LYS A 96 -11.30 2.02 -15.67
CA LYS A 96 -11.64 1.62 -14.30
C LYS A 96 -10.45 1.74 -13.35
N LEU A 97 -9.26 1.43 -13.85
CA LEU A 97 -8.03 1.56 -13.06
C LEU A 97 -7.66 3.03 -12.83
N GLU A 98 -7.85 3.91 -13.82
CA GLU A 98 -7.66 5.36 -13.70
C GLU A 98 -8.62 5.96 -12.67
N ASN A 99 -9.90 5.60 -12.73
CA ASN A 99 -10.90 6.04 -11.75
C ASN A 99 -10.50 5.62 -10.33
N LEU A 100 -10.12 4.36 -10.15
CA LEU A 100 -9.63 3.86 -8.85
C LEU A 100 -8.40 4.62 -8.36
N MET A 101 -7.45 4.93 -9.24
CA MET A 101 -6.25 5.69 -8.87
C MET A 101 -6.60 7.14 -8.49
N THR A 102 -7.51 7.77 -9.23
CA THR A 102 -8.00 9.11 -8.94
C THR A 102 -8.68 9.17 -7.57
N GLU A 103 -9.61 8.26 -7.29
CA GLU A 103 -10.27 8.16 -5.99
C GLU A 103 -9.27 7.97 -4.85
N ARG A 104 -8.28 7.11 -5.03
CA ARG A 104 -7.27 6.81 -4.00
C ARG A 104 -6.24 7.90 -3.83
N SER A 105 -5.95 8.69 -4.87
CA SER A 105 -4.95 9.75 -4.82
C SER A 105 -5.29 10.81 -3.77
N ILE A 106 -6.58 11.06 -3.50
CA ILE A 106 -7.06 11.96 -2.44
C ILE A 106 -6.55 11.53 -1.06
N TYR A 107 -6.50 10.22 -0.82
CA TYR A 107 -6.00 9.67 0.44
C TYR A 107 -4.48 9.52 0.43
N TYR A 108 -3.90 9.08 -0.68
CA TYR A 108 -2.46 8.89 -0.79
C TYR A 108 -1.69 10.21 -0.74
N SER A 109 -2.30 11.32 -1.19
CA SER A 109 -1.71 12.66 -1.06
C SER A 109 -1.51 13.11 0.39
N LYS A 110 -2.11 12.41 1.37
CA LYS A 110 -1.90 12.63 2.80
C LYS A 110 -0.69 11.88 3.36
N ALA A 111 0.07 11.19 2.52
CA ALA A 111 1.34 10.58 2.92
C ALA A 111 2.41 11.65 3.12
N ASP A 112 3.33 11.41 4.07
CA ASP A 112 4.41 12.34 4.43
C ASP A 112 5.35 12.60 3.26
N ILE A 113 5.64 11.57 2.46
CA ILE A 113 6.50 11.70 1.27
C ILE A 113 5.78 11.10 0.05
N LYS A 114 5.70 11.88 -1.02
CA LYS A 114 5.33 11.39 -2.36
C LYS A 114 6.58 11.16 -3.19
N ILE A 115 6.69 10.00 -3.80
CA ILE A 115 7.79 9.63 -4.70
C ILE A 115 7.21 9.20 -6.04
N ASP A 116 7.49 9.95 -7.09
CA ASP A 116 7.12 9.58 -8.45
C ASP A 116 8.09 8.50 -8.97
N ILE A 117 7.54 7.34 -9.29
CA ILE A 117 8.31 6.18 -9.73
C ILE A 117 8.66 6.32 -11.21
N ILE A 118 9.95 6.38 -11.50
CA ILE A 118 10.48 6.40 -12.86
C ILE A 118 11.02 5.02 -13.25
N LYS A 119 11.13 4.77 -14.56
CA LYS A 119 11.72 3.54 -15.07
C LYS A 119 13.23 3.56 -14.83
N THR A 120 13.69 2.84 -13.82
CA THR A 120 15.10 2.72 -13.42
C THR A 120 15.37 1.38 -12.74
N SER A 121 16.64 1.08 -12.43
CA SER A 121 16.96 -0.11 -11.64
C SER A 121 16.40 -0.02 -10.20
N LYS A 122 16.17 -1.18 -9.58
CA LYS A 122 15.72 -1.24 -8.18
C LYS A 122 16.68 -0.51 -7.24
N GLU A 123 17.97 -0.71 -7.43
CA GLU A 123 19.02 -0.09 -6.63
C GLU A 123 18.99 1.45 -6.72
N LYS A 124 18.94 2.00 -7.93
CA LYS A 124 18.84 3.46 -8.12
C LYS A 124 17.57 4.02 -7.49
N MET A 125 16.45 3.32 -7.62
CA MET A 125 15.20 3.73 -6.99
C MET A 125 15.29 3.68 -5.46
N THR A 126 15.89 2.63 -4.89
CA THR A 126 16.11 2.52 -3.44
C THR A 126 16.96 3.67 -2.92
N ASN A 127 18.09 3.97 -3.59
CA ASN A 127 18.95 5.09 -3.22
C ASN A 127 18.23 6.44 -3.32
N PHE A 128 17.37 6.62 -4.33
CA PHE A 128 16.54 7.82 -4.45
C PHE A 128 15.53 7.95 -3.29
N ILE A 129 14.88 6.84 -2.90
CA ILE A 129 13.96 6.80 -1.76
C ILE A 129 14.70 7.15 -0.46
N LEU A 130 15.85 6.53 -0.22
CA LEU A 130 16.67 6.78 0.97
C LEU A 130 17.10 8.26 1.05
N LYS A 131 17.51 8.86 -0.08
CA LYS A 131 17.83 10.29 -0.13
C LYS A 131 16.62 11.17 0.20
N LYS A 132 15.42 10.81 -0.25
CA LYS A 132 14.19 11.54 0.09
C LYS A 132 13.85 11.44 1.58
N ILE A 133 14.05 10.26 2.19
CA ILE A 133 13.84 10.05 3.62
C ILE A 133 14.86 10.86 4.44
N SER A 134 16.15 10.81 4.05
CA SER A 134 17.20 11.61 4.70
C SER A 134 16.87 13.11 4.66
N ASN A 135 16.47 13.62 3.50
CA ASN A 135 16.08 15.03 3.36
C ASN A 135 14.84 15.39 4.20
N TYR A 136 13.90 14.48 4.37
CA TYR A 136 12.70 14.70 5.18
C TYR A 136 13.05 14.91 6.66
N TYR A 137 14.01 14.16 7.17
CA TYR A 137 14.49 14.29 8.54
C TYR A 137 15.61 15.31 8.70
N SER A 138 16.05 15.98 7.62
CA SER A 138 17.19 16.93 7.63
C SER A 138 18.48 16.30 8.14
N ILE A 139 18.73 15.01 7.83
CA ILE A 139 19.92 14.24 8.19
C ILE A 139 20.91 14.19 7.02
#